data_a18f4f9a2f4cf0e74ff26e77705ec5dc
#
_entry.id   a18f4f9a2f4cf0e74ff26e77705ec5dc
#
_cell.length_a   1.000
_cell.length_b   1.000
_cell.length_c   1.000
_cell.angle_alpha   90.00
_cell.angle_beta   90.00
_cell.angle_gamma   90.00
#
_symmetry.space_group_name_H-M   'P 1'
#
loop_
_entity.id
_entity.type
_entity.pdbx_description
1 polymer ?
#
loop_
_entity_poly.entity_id
_entity_poly.type
_entity_poly.pdbx_seq_one_letter_code
_entity_poly.pdbx_strand_id
1 'polypeptide(L)'
;MKISKSSAWDQGRIFSFLSENTIPVRLAVIQDKHPLICSVWFSVDAETLEISCVSHGKSQLVKSLMADPRVGFEIALNDPPYKGVRGKGNAKLTQENVSNTLHEVIVRFLGSTNSNLARWLLGRAEE
;
A
#
# COMPACT_ATOMS: atom_id res chain seq x y z
N MET A 1 4.64 3.94 12.39
CA MET A 1 5.79 3.96 11.44
C MET A 1 6.82 4.97 11.92
N LYS A 2 8.07 4.60 11.86
CA LYS A 2 9.16 5.48 12.31
C LYS A 2 9.64 6.36 11.15
N ILE A 3 9.71 7.67 11.37
CA ILE A 3 10.20 8.62 10.38
C ILE A 3 11.70 8.83 10.56
N SER A 4 12.44 8.75 9.45
CA SER A 4 13.89 8.98 9.46
C SER A 4 14.23 10.40 9.93
N LYS A 5 15.33 10.55 10.66
CA LYS A 5 15.84 11.87 11.06
C LYS A 5 16.21 12.74 9.87
N SER A 6 16.51 12.13 8.72
CA SER A 6 16.84 12.85 7.48
C SER A 6 15.62 13.24 6.66
N SER A 7 14.42 12.86 7.08
CA SER A 7 13.19 13.21 6.38
C SER A 7 12.99 14.72 6.33
N ALA A 8 12.65 15.23 5.14
CA ALA A 8 12.29 16.64 4.97
C ALA A 8 10.87 16.93 5.52
N TRP A 9 10.04 15.91 5.67
CA TRP A 9 8.65 16.03 6.12
C TRP A 9 8.45 15.36 7.47
N ASP A 10 7.60 15.97 8.30
CA ASP A 10 7.12 15.36 9.52
C ASP A 10 5.90 14.45 9.24
N GLN A 11 5.37 13.84 10.29
CA GLN A 11 4.24 12.91 10.17
C GLN A 11 3.01 13.58 9.55
N GLY A 12 2.69 14.80 9.95
CA GLY A 12 1.52 15.52 9.44
C GLY A 12 1.65 15.81 7.96
N ARG A 13 2.83 16.21 7.49
CA ARG A 13 3.09 16.49 6.09
C ARG A 13 3.03 15.21 5.25
N ILE A 14 3.58 14.12 5.75
CA ILE A 14 3.52 12.82 5.07
C ILE A 14 2.06 12.38 4.92
N PHE A 15 1.27 12.45 5.99
CA PHE A 15 -0.13 12.07 5.93
C PHE A 15 -0.92 12.96 4.97
N SER A 16 -0.68 14.27 4.98
CA SER A 16 -1.32 15.19 4.04
C SER A 16 -1.01 14.85 2.59
N PHE A 17 0.26 14.56 2.28
CA PHE A 17 0.65 14.14 0.94
C PHE A 17 -0.08 12.86 0.51
N LEU A 18 -0.11 11.85 1.38
CA LEU A 18 -0.77 10.57 1.09
C LEU A 18 -2.28 10.73 0.94
N SER A 19 -2.89 11.66 1.69
CA SER A 19 -4.33 11.91 1.61
C SER A 19 -4.73 12.69 0.36
N GLU A 20 -3.88 13.61 -0.10
CA GLU A 20 -4.16 14.48 -1.24
C GLU A 20 -3.86 13.81 -2.59
N ASN A 21 -3.11 12.72 -2.59
CA ASN A 21 -2.64 12.07 -3.81
C ASN A 21 -3.00 10.59 -3.82
N THR A 22 -3.86 10.17 -4.74
CA THR A 22 -4.26 8.76 -4.90
C THR A 22 -3.32 8.06 -5.85
N ILE A 23 -2.11 7.79 -5.36
CA ILE A 23 -1.05 7.14 -6.12
C ILE A 23 -0.87 5.75 -5.55
N PRO A 24 -0.80 4.68 -6.38
CA PRO A 24 -0.48 3.35 -5.87
C PRO A 24 0.87 3.33 -5.17
N VAL A 25 0.99 2.51 -4.13
CA VAL A 25 2.29 2.24 -3.54
C VAL A 25 3.05 1.24 -4.42
N ARG A 26 4.30 1.55 -4.70
CA ARG A 26 5.21 0.63 -5.37
C ARG A 26 5.98 -0.12 -4.30
N LEU A 27 5.72 -1.43 -4.22
CA LEU A 27 6.36 -2.31 -3.26
C LEU A 27 7.47 -3.10 -3.94
N ALA A 28 8.66 -3.07 -3.35
CA ALA A 28 9.77 -3.91 -3.75
C ALA A 28 9.88 -5.07 -2.76
N VAL A 29 9.76 -6.28 -3.26
CA VAL A 29 9.86 -7.52 -2.47
C VAL A 29 10.91 -8.43 -3.09
N ILE A 30 11.27 -9.50 -2.41
CA ILE A 30 12.27 -10.46 -2.91
C ILE A 30 11.55 -11.68 -3.46
N GLN A 31 11.78 -11.97 -4.74
CA GLN A 31 11.28 -13.18 -5.40
C GLN A 31 12.47 -13.90 -6.05
N ASP A 32 12.72 -15.14 -5.64
CA ASP A 32 13.81 -15.96 -6.18
C ASP A 32 15.16 -15.22 -6.22
N LYS A 33 15.50 -14.53 -5.14
CA LYS A 33 16.73 -13.75 -4.97
C LYS A 33 16.78 -12.48 -5.83
N HIS A 34 15.71 -12.13 -6.51
CA HIS A 34 15.63 -10.89 -7.29
C HIS A 34 14.56 -9.97 -6.70
N PRO A 35 14.74 -8.64 -6.81
CA PRO A 35 13.67 -7.72 -6.43
C PRO A 35 12.52 -7.81 -7.44
N LEU A 36 11.31 -7.87 -6.92
CA LEU A 36 10.06 -7.78 -7.67
C LEU A 36 9.36 -6.51 -7.24
N ILE A 37 8.90 -5.70 -8.20
CA ILE A 37 8.16 -4.48 -7.92
C ILE A 37 6.70 -4.67 -8.30
N CYS A 38 5.82 -4.39 -7.33
CA CYS A 38 4.38 -4.47 -7.51
C CYS A 38 3.74 -3.13 -7.15
N SER A 39 2.86 -2.62 -8.02
CA SER A 39 2.07 -1.43 -7.72
C SER A 39 0.72 -1.86 -7.19
N VAL A 40 0.37 -1.42 -5.98
CA VAL A 40 -0.88 -1.83 -5.33
C VAL A 40 -1.56 -0.62 -4.68
N TRP A 41 -2.87 -0.69 -4.58
CA TRP A 41 -3.64 0.30 -3.85
C TRP A 41 -3.46 0.07 -2.35
N PHE A 42 -3.60 1.14 -1.58
CA PHE A 42 -3.38 1.08 -0.15
C PHE A 42 -4.32 2.00 0.62
N SER A 43 -4.44 1.74 1.90
CA SER A 43 -4.97 2.68 2.87
C SER A 43 -3.87 3.05 3.87
N VAL A 44 -4.01 4.19 4.52
CA VAL A 44 -3.04 4.68 5.49
C VAL A 44 -3.75 5.09 6.77
N ASP A 45 -3.19 4.68 7.91
CA ASP A 45 -3.68 5.08 9.21
C ASP A 45 -3.18 6.49 9.56
N ALA A 46 -4.10 7.38 9.92
CA ALA A 46 -3.78 8.78 10.20
C ALA A 46 -2.85 8.95 11.41
N GLU A 47 -2.95 8.07 12.40
CA GLU A 47 -2.20 8.19 13.64
C GLU A 47 -0.84 7.52 13.57
N THR A 48 -0.78 6.33 12.98
CA THR A 48 0.43 5.50 12.96
C THR A 48 1.20 5.58 11.66
N LEU A 49 0.59 6.07 10.57
CA LEU A 49 1.07 6.00 9.19
C LEU A 49 1.25 4.57 8.69
N GLU A 50 0.62 3.60 9.33
CA GLU A 50 0.66 2.22 8.85
C GLU A 50 -0.03 2.13 7.50
N ILE A 51 0.66 1.49 6.54
CA ILE A 51 0.15 1.30 5.18
C ILE A 51 -0.39 -0.12 5.08
N SER A 52 -1.64 -0.24 4.63
CA SER A 52 -2.31 -1.52 4.48
C SER A 52 -2.74 -1.72 3.03
N CYS A 53 -2.42 -2.89 2.49
CA CYS A 53 -2.78 -3.30 1.15
C CYS A 53 -3.58 -4.59 1.21
N VAL A 54 -4.40 -4.82 0.18
CA VAL A 54 -5.12 -6.08 0.04
C VAL A 54 -4.65 -6.77 -1.23
N SER A 55 -4.34 -8.04 -1.14
CA SER A 55 -3.90 -8.84 -2.27
C SER A 55 -4.49 -10.25 -2.17
N HIS A 56 -4.67 -10.88 -3.33
CA HIS A 56 -5.12 -12.26 -3.37
C HIS A 56 -4.10 -13.18 -2.68
N GLY A 57 -4.58 -14.14 -1.87
CA GLY A 57 -3.71 -15.02 -1.10
C GLY A 57 -2.76 -15.88 -1.92
N LYS A 58 -3.05 -16.06 -3.22
CA LYS A 58 -2.19 -16.82 -4.14
C LYS A 58 -1.35 -15.94 -5.06
N SER A 59 -1.34 -14.62 -4.84
CA SER A 59 -0.57 -13.70 -5.66
C SER A 59 0.94 -13.90 -5.49
N GLN A 60 1.71 -13.47 -6.50
CA GLN A 60 3.16 -13.49 -6.40
C GLN A 60 3.67 -12.61 -5.26
N LEU A 61 3.01 -11.48 -5.03
CA LEU A 61 3.33 -10.59 -3.92
C LEU A 61 3.21 -11.30 -2.58
N VAL A 62 2.09 -11.96 -2.31
CA VAL A 62 1.87 -12.67 -1.05
C VAL A 62 2.84 -13.83 -0.88
N LYS A 63 3.06 -14.61 -1.93
CA LYS A 63 4.02 -15.72 -1.89
C LYS A 63 5.43 -15.23 -1.58
N SER A 64 5.84 -14.13 -2.20
CA SER A 64 7.17 -13.54 -1.96
C SER A 64 7.31 -13.07 -0.52
N LEU A 65 6.29 -12.42 0.03
CA LEU A 65 6.30 -11.92 1.40
C LEU A 65 6.23 -13.04 2.45
N MET A 66 5.60 -14.17 2.13
CA MET A 66 5.63 -15.35 2.99
C MET A 66 7.04 -15.94 3.10
N ALA A 67 7.80 -15.90 2.01
CA ALA A 67 9.16 -16.40 1.99
C ALA A 67 10.17 -15.40 2.60
N ASP A 68 9.96 -14.11 2.37
CA ASP A 68 10.82 -13.03 2.89
C ASP A 68 9.97 -11.78 3.13
N PRO A 69 9.73 -11.41 4.39
CA PRO A 69 8.84 -10.29 4.71
C PRO A 69 9.47 -8.90 4.50
N ARG A 70 10.75 -8.82 4.16
CA ARG A 70 11.40 -7.53 3.93
C ARG A 70 10.80 -6.83 2.72
N VAL A 71 10.53 -5.55 2.84
CA VAL A 71 9.88 -4.75 1.80
C VAL A 71 10.45 -3.35 1.78
N GLY A 72 10.63 -2.83 0.56
CA GLY A 72 10.83 -1.41 0.33
C GLY A 72 9.59 -0.84 -0.34
N PHE A 73 9.38 0.46 -0.22
CA PHE A 73 8.23 1.07 -0.87
C PHE A 73 8.50 2.51 -1.29
N GLU A 74 7.75 2.95 -2.29
CA GLU A 74 7.74 4.33 -2.74
C GLU A 74 6.31 4.74 -3.11
N ILE A 75 5.92 5.94 -2.70
CA ILE A 75 4.67 6.59 -3.11
C ILE A 75 5.06 8.00 -3.53
N ALA A 76 5.18 8.23 -4.84
CA ALA A 76 5.72 9.47 -5.37
C ALA A 76 5.00 9.92 -6.63
N LEU A 77 5.00 11.23 -6.85
CA LEU A 77 4.48 11.83 -8.10
C LEU A 77 5.35 11.39 -9.28
N ASN A 78 4.71 11.17 -10.42
CA ASN A 78 5.41 10.84 -11.67
C ASN A 78 5.91 12.07 -12.41
N ASP A 79 5.50 13.27 -11.99
CA ASP A 79 5.89 14.54 -12.60
C ASP A 79 6.91 15.28 -11.72
N PRO A 80 7.85 16.03 -12.34
CA PRO A 80 8.76 16.85 -11.56
C PRO A 80 8.02 17.81 -10.62
N PRO A 81 8.51 18.02 -9.40
CA PRO A 81 9.79 17.58 -8.83
C PRO A 81 9.80 16.20 -8.18
N TYR A 82 8.89 15.31 -8.52
CA TYR A 82 8.85 13.90 -8.03
C TYR A 82 8.73 13.78 -6.51
N LYS A 83 7.98 14.66 -5.88
CA LYS A 83 7.74 14.62 -4.43
C LYS A 83 7.13 13.30 -4.03
N GLY A 84 7.55 12.76 -2.90
CA GLY A 84 7.00 11.52 -2.42
C GLY A 84 7.60 11.03 -1.12
N VAL A 85 7.21 9.81 -0.78
CA VAL A 85 7.61 9.10 0.42
C VAL A 85 8.21 7.77 -0.01
N ARG A 86 9.31 7.38 0.63
CA ARG A 86 9.88 6.04 0.46
C ARG A 86 10.33 5.51 1.81
N GLY A 87 10.36 4.21 1.91
CA GLY A 87 10.77 3.58 3.15
C GLY A 87 11.03 2.10 2.98
N LYS A 88 11.29 1.46 4.11
CA LYS A 88 11.51 0.02 4.18
C LYS A 88 11.02 -0.52 5.50
N GLY A 89 10.77 -1.81 5.56
CA GLY A 89 10.33 -2.49 6.76
C GLY A 89 10.05 -3.95 6.51
N ASN A 90 9.27 -4.53 7.40
CA ASN A 90 8.81 -5.90 7.28
C ASN A 90 7.29 -5.91 7.14
N ALA A 91 6.80 -6.62 6.13
CA ALA A 91 5.38 -6.79 5.93
C ALA A 91 4.80 -7.79 6.92
N LYS A 92 3.61 -7.50 7.43
CA LYS A 92 2.83 -8.43 8.24
C LYS A 92 1.64 -8.88 7.41
N LEU A 93 1.53 -10.18 7.18
CA LEU A 93 0.39 -10.76 6.47
C LEU A 93 -0.69 -11.14 7.48
N THR A 94 -1.94 -10.79 7.17
CA THR A 94 -3.08 -11.12 8.01
C THR A 94 -4.32 -11.33 7.16
N GLN A 95 -5.25 -12.12 7.66
CA GLN A 95 -6.59 -12.29 7.07
C GLN A 95 -7.65 -11.53 7.87
N GLU A 96 -7.23 -10.76 8.88
CA GLU A 96 -8.13 -9.97 9.72
C GLU A 96 -8.54 -8.67 9.01
N ASN A 97 -9.82 -8.31 9.12
CA ASN A 97 -10.36 -7.05 8.59
C ASN A 97 -10.15 -6.84 7.09
N VAL A 98 -10.00 -7.91 6.32
CA VAL A 98 -9.75 -7.81 4.88
C VAL A 98 -10.89 -7.05 4.17
N SER A 99 -12.14 -7.37 4.49
CA SER A 99 -13.29 -6.68 3.86
C SER A 99 -13.31 -5.19 4.17
N ASN A 100 -13.02 -4.79 5.41
CA ASN A 100 -12.99 -3.39 5.80
C ASN A 100 -11.85 -2.64 5.10
N THR A 101 -10.66 -3.24 5.07
CA THR A 101 -9.50 -2.64 4.41
C THR A 101 -9.74 -2.52 2.91
N LEU A 102 -10.29 -3.56 2.29
CA LEU A 102 -10.62 -3.51 0.86
C LEU A 102 -11.63 -2.41 0.55
N HIS A 103 -12.65 -2.25 1.39
CA HIS A 103 -13.63 -1.18 1.24
C HIS A 103 -12.97 0.20 1.30
N GLU A 104 -12.11 0.43 2.29
CA GLU A 104 -11.37 1.69 2.44
C GLU A 104 -10.51 1.99 1.22
N VAL A 105 -9.79 1.00 0.72
CA VAL A 105 -8.92 1.12 -0.45
C VAL A 105 -9.74 1.46 -1.70
N ILE A 106 -10.87 0.80 -1.89
CA ILE A 106 -11.75 1.05 -3.04
C ILE A 106 -12.32 2.48 -3.00
N VAL A 107 -12.81 2.92 -1.84
CA VAL A 107 -13.32 4.27 -1.69
C VAL A 107 -12.23 5.30 -1.95
N ARG A 108 -11.02 5.06 -1.45
CA ARG A 108 -9.88 5.95 -1.64
C ARG A 108 -9.50 6.11 -3.13
N PHE A 109 -9.43 5.01 -3.88
CA PHE A 109 -8.91 5.02 -5.26
C PHE A 109 -10.01 5.17 -6.31
N LEU A 110 -11.23 4.70 -6.05
CA LEU A 110 -12.35 4.77 -6.99
C LEU A 110 -13.42 5.80 -6.63
N GLY A 111 -13.32 6.38 -5.43
CA GLY A 111 -14.26 7.39 -4.94
C GLY A 111 -15.57 6.84 -4.38
N SER A 112 -15.98 5.64 -4.76
CA SER A 112 -17.20 5.01 -4.24
C SER A 112 -17.17 3.49 -4.45
N THR A 113 -18.12 2.79 -3.82
CA THR A 113 -18.32 1.36 -3.99
C THR A 113 -19.37 1.01 -5.06
N ASN A 114 -19.85 2.00 -5.82
CA ASN A 114 -20.95 1.81 -6.76
C ASN A 114 -20.52 1.40 -8.18
N SER A 115 -19.23 1.48 -8.51
CA SER A 115 -18.76 1.06 -9.83
C SER A 115 -18.77 -0.47 -9.98
N ASN A 116 -18.83 -0.93 -11.23
CA ASN A 116 -18.76 -2.37 -11.50
C ASN A 116 -17.44 -2.99 -11.02
N LEU A 117 -16.33 -2.26 -11.16
CA LEU A 117 -15.03 -2.72 -10.66
C LEU A 117 -15.04 -2.84 -9.13
N ALA A 118 -15.59 -1.84 -8.42
CA ALA A 118 -15.67 -1.87 -6.97
C ALA A 118 -16.50 -3.06 -6.48
N ARG A 119 -17.65 -3.31 -7.09
CA ARG A 119 -18.51 -4.46 -6.75
C ARG A 119 -17.82 -5.79 -6.99
N TRP A 120 -17.10 -5.91 -8.10
CA TRP A 120 -16.35 -7.12 -8.42
C TRP A 120 -15.25 -7.38 -7.39
N LEU A 121 -14.49 -6.33 -7.03
CA LEU A 121 -13.42 -6.44 -6.03
C LEU A 121 -13.97 -6.80 -4.66
N LEU A 122 -15.08 -6.16 -4.23
CA LEU A 122 -15.71 -6.48 -2.94
C LEU A 122 -16.23 -7.91 -2.90
N GLY A 123 -16.72 -8.44 -4.01
CA GLY A 123 -17.17 -9.82 -4.11
C GLY A 123 -16.04 -10.85 -3.97
N ARG A 124 -14.79 -10.43 -4.07
CA ARG A 124 -13.62 -11.30 -3.93
C ARG A 124 -12.91 -11.17 -2.58
N ALA A 125 -13.54 -10.55 -1.61
CA ALA A 125 -12.90 -10.26 -0.31
C ALA A 125 -12.44 -11.51 0.45
N GLU A 126 -12.99 -12.67 0.16
CA GLU A 126 -12.61 -13.93 0.80
C GLU A 126 -11.47 -14.67 0.07
N GLU A 127 -11.09 -14.24 -1.07
CA GLU A 127 -9.97 -14.82 -1.81
C GLU A 127 -8.63 -14.28 -1.25
#